data_bd32c3d29d56bc6e9b9a9eb2cd3f7cc8
#
_entry.id   bd32c3d29d56bc6e9b9a9eb2cd3f7cc8
#
_cell.length_a   1.000
_cell.length_b   1.000
_cell.length_c   1.000
_cell.angle_alpha   90.00
_cell.angle_beta   90.00
_cell.angle_gamma   90.00
#
_symmetry.space_group_name_H-M   'P 1'
#
loop_
_entity.id
_entity.type
_entity.pdbx_description
1 polymer ?
#
loop_
_entity_poly.entity_id
_entity_poly.type
_entity_poly.pdbx_seq_one_letter_code
_entity_poly.pdbx_strand_id
1 'polypeptide(L)'
;MNTQNKKLKIAIAGLGFGKKVHLEALKESDHLTPVAIYHYEKKQKSILEKETGLDFFHDWDDLIKSPEIDGIIIATPPESRFKLAKSALENNKNLLLEKPVSISSLEIEELQRISLINNLSVCVDFEYRAVPLFLQTKKLIDENILGDIYLVKLDWLMGSRSDPKRSWNWYSLEEKGGGVIGALGTHAFDMLNWFFGEAINVSGKLATSIKKRPLPNSSDLNDVTSEDVCLANIEISNYSSNLIPCQVSLSSISKNGRGFSLEIYGSEGSLILKSENQKDYVHGFNLKYSNNENKIQNLTADSSFNFEKTWTDGRIAPVLRIQNLWAESIFNKTPIIPGLCEGLASHKVCEAIRESSKCGLRIKI
;
A
#
# COMPACT_ATOMS: atom_id res chain seq x y z
N MET A 1 16.10 35.55 -6.91
CA MET A 1 17.23 34.69 -6.57
C MET A 1 16.83 33.28 -6.99
N ASN A 2 17.52 32.70 -7.98
CA ASN A 2 17.25 31.34 -8.46
C ASN A 2 17.57 30.34 -7.34
N THR A 3 16.57 29.89 -6.61
CA THR A 3 16.65 28.64 -5.86
C THR A 3 16.58 27.51 -6.89
N GLN A 4 17.72 27.13 -7.49
CA GLN A 4 17.84 25.82 -8.11
C GLN A 4 17.36 24.83 -7.05
N ASN A 5 16.26 24.12 -7.33
CA ASN A 5 15.63 23.17 -6.43
C ASN A 5 16.65 22.09 -6.06
N LYS A 6 17.26 22.22 -4.87
CA LYS A 6 18.14 21.19 -4.33
C LYS A 6 17.27 19.94 -4.11
N LYS A 7 17.53 18.86 -4.86
CA LYS A 7 16.85 17.58 -4.67
C LYS A 7 17.15 17.04 -3.28
N LEU A 8 16.14 16.45 -2.63
CA LEU A 8 16.32 15.73 -1.37
C LEU A 8 17.09 14.44 -1.61
N LYS A 9 18.08 14.16 -0.78
CA LYS A 9 18.94 12.98 -0.85
C LYS A 9 18.28 11.82 -0.09
N ILE A 10 17.98 10.75 -0.79
CA ILE A 10 17.17 9.64 -0.31
C ILE A 10 17.99 8.36 -0.24
N ALA A 11 17.93 7.71 0.92
CA ALA A 11 18.40 6.33 1.09
C ALA A 11 17.24 5.32 0.93
N ILE A 12 17.59 4.09 0.51
CA ILE A 12 16.61 2.99 0.34
C ILE A 12 17.02 1.82 1.23
N ALA A 13 16.09 1.32 2.04
CA ALA A 13 16.22 0.09 2.79
C ALA A 13 15.25 -0.97 2.25
N GLY A 14 15.80 -2.05 1.70
CA GLY A 14 15.03 -3.18 1.13
C GLY A 14 15.36 -3.44 -0.34
N LEU A 15 15.71 -4.70 -0.64
CA LEU A 15 16.17 -5.11 -1.97
C LEU A 15 15.07 -5.66 -2.88
N GLY A 16 13.88 -5.89 -2.34
CA GLY A 16 12.72 -6.37 -3.08
C GLY A 16 12.06 -5.24 -3.87
N PHE A 17 10.97 -4.73 -3.36
CA PHE A 17 10.22 -3.62 -3.94
C PHE A 17 11.06 -2.32 -3.92
N GLY A 18 11.81 -2.07 -2.84
CA GLY A 18 12.67 -0.91 -2.71
C GLY A 18 13.65 -0.74 -3.88
N LYS A 19 14.44 -1.78 -4.21
CA LYS A 19 15.37 -1.71 -5.34
C LYS A 19 14.68 -1.78 -6.70
N LYS A 20 13.61 -2.60 -6.83
CA LYS A 20 13.01 -2.88 -8.15
C LYS A 20 12.04 -1.79 -8.62
N VAL A 21 11.37 -1.12 -7.69
CA VAL A 21 10.33 -0.13 -8.01
C VAL A 21 10.70 1.25 -7.48
N HIS A 22 10.93 1.38 -6.15
CA HIS A 22 11.24 2.70 -5.58
C HIS A 22 12.51 3.34 -6.15
N LEU A 23 13.59 2.57 -6.33
CA LEU A 23 14.83 3.11 -6.90
C LEU A 23 14.63 3.59 -8.34
N GLU A 24 13.90 2.82 -9.16
CA GLU A 24 13.63 3.20 -10.54
C GLU A 24 12.74 4.44 -10.61
N ALA A 25 11.77 4.57 -9.72
CA ALA A 25 10.96 5.77 -9.59
C ALA A 25 11.79 6.99 -9.14
N LEU A 26 12.65 6.83 -8.12
CA LEU A 26 13.52 7.93 -7.65
C LEU A 26 14.45 8.48 -8.71
N LYS A 27 14.98 7.65 -9.62
CA LYS A 27 15.84 8.10 -10.72
C LYS A 27 15.15 9.08 -11.67
N GLU A 28 13.83 9.03 -11.74
CA GLU A 28 13.00 9.86 -12.61
C GLU A 28 12.41 11.08 -11.87
N SER A 29 12.59 11.20 -10.55
CA SER A 29 12.04 12.33 -9.78
C SER A 29 12.83 13.61 -10.01
N ASP A 30 12.11 14.72 -10.17
CA ASP A 30 12.70 16.06 -10.23
C ASP A 30 13.04 16.63 -8.84
N HIS A 31 12.46 16.04 -7.78
CA HIS A 31 12.55 16.55 -6.41
C HIS A 31 13.44 15.69 -5.50
N LEU A 32 13.67 14.44 -5.87
CA LEU A 32 14.38 13.46 -5.05
C LEU A 32 15.58 12.90 -5.84
N THR A 33 16.62 12.48 -5.12
CA THR A 33 17.76 11.77 -5.71
C THR A 33 18.17 10.61 -4.82
N PRO A 34 18.27 9.36 -5.36
CA PRO A 34 18.81 8.25 -4.59
C PRO A 34 20.30 8.43 -4.38
N VAL A 35 20.78 8.31 -3.13
CA VAL A 35 22.20 8.45 -2.78
C VAL A 35 22.76 7.24 -2.08
N ALA A 36 21.93 6.45 -1.36
CA ALA A 36 22.40 5.34 -0.57
C ALA A 36 21.44 4.15 -0.60
N ILE A 37 21.99 2.96 -0.38
CA ILE A 37 21.24 1.73 -0.21
C ILE A 37 21.70 1.01 1.06
N TYR A 38 20.74 0.56 1.86
CA TYR A 38 20.99 -0.18 3.10
C TYR A 38 20.66 -1.67 2.94
N HIS A 39 21.59 -2.50 3.39
CA HIS A 39 21.35 -3.92 3.65
C HIS A 39 22.24 -4.43 4.79
N TYR A 40 21.66 -5.16 5.72
CA TYR A 40 22.36 -5.66 6.93
C TYR A 40 23.51 -6.64 6.63
N GLU A 41 23.48 -7.31 5.49
CA GLU A 41 24.57 -8.23 5.09
C GLU A 41 25.69 -7.49 4.37
N LYS A 42 26.82 -7.27 5.06
CA LYS A 42 28.02 -6.60 4.52
C LYS A 42 28.54 -7.21 3.20
N LYS A 43 28.37 -8.53 3.01
CA LYS A 43 28.78 -9.22 1.78
C LYS A 43 28.08 -8.74 0.51
N GLN A 44 26.94 -8.03 0.64
CA GLN A 44 26.18 -7.47 -0.48
C GLN A 44 26.81 -6.21 -1.05
N LYS A 45 27.79 -5.58 -0.37
CA LYS A 45 28.37 -4.29 -0.72
C LYS A 45 28.76 -4.20 -2.20
N SER A 46 29.70 -5.03 -2.63
CA SER A 46 30.28 -4.96 -3.98
C SER A 46 29.24 -5.19 -5.09
N ILE A 47 28.22 -6.01 -4.80
CA ILE A 47 27.15 -6.29 -5.75
C ILE A 47 26.23 -5.07 -5.86
N LEU A 48 25.78 -4.56 -4.70
CA LEU A 48 24.81 -3.44 -4.68
C LEU A 48 25.41 -2.13 -5.20
N GLU A 49 26.65 -1.78 -4.81
CA GLU A 49 27.32 -0.61 -5.34
C GLU A 49 27.49 -0.69 -6.86
N LYS A 50 27.88 -1.87 -7.40
CA LYS A 50 27.99 -2.08 -8.84
C LYS A 50 26.66 -2.00 -9.58
N GLU A 51 25.60 -2.57 -9.01
CA GLU A 51 24.28 -2.61 -9.65
C GLU A 51 23.54 -1.28 -9.58
N THR A 52 23.71 -0.51 -8.51
CA THR A 52 22.92 0.69 -8.25
C THR A 52 23.69 1.99 -8.43
N GLY A 53 25.01 1.97 -8.29
CA GLY A 53 25.86 3.17 -8.27
C GLY A 53 25.69 4.01 -6.99
N LEU A 54 25.06 3.46 -5.94
CA LEU A 54 24.77 4.15 -4.70
C LEU A 54 25.74 3.75 -3.58
N ASP A 55 25.93 4.65 -2.63
CA ASP A 55 26.69 4.36 -1.42
C ASP A 55 26.03 3.24 -0.61
N PHE A 56 26.81 2.28 -0.16
CA PHE A 56 26.33 1.14 0.58
C PHE A 56 26.52 1.31 2.09
N PHE A 57 25.43 1.20 2.83
CA PHE A 57 25.45 1.13 4.30
C PHE A 57 25.04 -0.28 4.76
N HIS A 58 25.78 -0.87 5.69
CA HIS A 58 25.44 -2.12 6.37
C HIS A 58 25.08 -1.94 7.84
N ASP A 59 25.48 -0.80 8.41
CA ASP A 59 25.09 -0.36 9.73
C ASP A 59 23.97 0.67 9.60
N TRP A 60 22.86 0.44 10.31
CA TRP A 60 21.71 1.32 10.27
C TRP A 60 21.95 2.65 10.96
N ASP A 61 22.71 2.61 12.08
CA ASP A 61 23.05 3.79 12.85
C ASP A 61 23.93 4.76 12.06
N ASP A 62 24.87 4.22 11.28
CA ASP A 62 25.70 5.05 10.41
C ASP A 62 24.85 5.74 9.34
N LEU A 63 23.86 5.05 8.77
CA LEU A 63 22.98 5.60 7.75
C LEU A 63 22.09 6.71 8.33
N ILE A 64 21.41 6.48 9.45
CA ILE A 64 20.47 7.46 10.01
C ILE A 64 21.19 8.69 10.60
N LYS A 65 22.45 8.57 11.03
CA LYS A 65 23.26 9.68 11.52
C LYS A 65 23.94 10.48 10.39
N SER A 66 23.93 9.98 9.16
CA SER A 66 24.56 10.68 8.03
C SER A 66 23.86 12.02 7.74
N PRO A 67 24.57 13.15 7.71
CA PRO A 67 24.00 14.44 7.35
C PRO A 67 23.68 14.55 5.84
N GLU A 68 24.19 13.63 5.04
CA GLU A 68 23.98 13.58 3.59
C GLU A 68 22.65 12.94 3.19
N ILE A 69 21.82 12.49 4.15
CA ILE A 69 20.55 11.81 3.90
C ILE A 69 19.41 12.64 4.50
N ASP A 70 18.51 13.13 3.65
CA ASP A 70 17.35 13.94 4.03
C ASP A 70 16.14 13.05 4.37
N GLY A 71 16.03 11.87 3.74
CA GLY A 71 14.94 10.95 3.96
C GLY A 71 15.27 9.51 3.59
N ILE A 72 14.43 8.58 4.06
CA ILE A 72 14.66 7.16 3.85
C ILE A 72 13.37 6.48 3.38
N ILE A 73 13.46 5.69 2.30
CA ILE A 73 12.39 4.77 1.89
C ILE A 73 12.65 3.42 2.56
N ILE A 74 11.70 2.95 3.39
CA ILE A 74 11.84 1.69 4.11
C ILE A 74 10.88 0.65 3.52
N ALA A 75 11.41 -0.22 2.66
CA ALA A 75 10.71 -1.30 1.97
C ALA A 75 11.16 -2.70 2.46
N THR A 76 11.51 -2.80 3.74
CA THR A 76 11.83 -4.05 4.42
C THR A 76 10.55 -4.82 4.79
N PRO A 77 10.62 -6.10 5.20
CA PRO A 77 9.47 -6.79 5.78
C PRO A 77 8.86 -6.04 6.97
N PRO A 78 7.53 -6.12 7.19
CA PRO A 78 6.83 -5.34 8.22
C PRO A 78 7.40 -5.50 9.64
N GLU A 79 7.78 -6.73 10.02
CA GLU A 79 8.35 -7.06 11.34
C GLU A 79 9.57 -6.20 11.71
N SER A 80 10.45 -5.93 10.74
CA SER A 80 11.67 -5.14 10.98
C SER A 80 11.44 -3.64 10.84
N ARG A 81 10.34 -3.23 10.18
CA ARG A 81 10.14 -1.85 9.73
C ARG A 81 9.93 -0.88 10.87
N PHE A 82 9.16 -1.25 11.89
CA PHE A 82 8.91 -0.38 13.04
C PHE A 82 10.21 0.11 13.70
N LYS A 83 11.13 -0.82 14.02
CA LYS A 83 12.39 -0.48 14.69
C LYS A 83 13.24 0.46 13.83
N LEU A 84 13.33 0.18 12.53
CA LEU A 84 14.07 1.03 11.59
C LEU A 84 13.41 2.40 11.45
N ALA A 85 12.11 2.46 11.27
CA ALA A 85 11.36 3.72 11.14
C ALA A 85 11.47 4.57 12.42
N LYS A 86 11.29 3.96 13.61
CA LYS A 86 11.39 4.67 14.89
C LYS A 86 12.74 5.33 15.06
N SER A 87 13.83 4.58 14.94
CA SER A 87 15.18 5.13 15.09
C SER A 87 15.52 6.19 14.03
N ALA A 88 15.01 6.06 12.81
CA ALA A 88 15.20 7.07 11.77
C ALA A 88 14.45 8.38 12.11
N LEU A 89 13.19 8.30 12.58
CA LEU A 89 12.44 9.47 13.06
C LEU A 89 13.12 10.16 14.26
N GLU A 90 13.65 9.38 15.20
CA GLU A 90 14.42 9.89 16.35
C GLU A 90 15.72 10.59 15.93
N ASN A 91 16.24 10.29 14.72
CA ASN A 91 17.39 10.95 14.10
C ASN A 91 16.97 11.97 13.02
N ASN A 92 15.74 12.48 13.07
CA ASN A 92 15.23 13.55 12.22
C ASN A 92 15.23 13.23 10.72
N LYS A 93 14.98 11.96 10.33
CA LYS A 93 14.82 11.57 8.93
C LYS A 93 13.34 11.53 8.54
N ASN A 94 13.00 12.15 7.39
CA ASN A 94 11.71 11.98 6.77
C ASN A 94 11.59 10.56 6.21
N LEU A 95 10.39 9.98 6.19
CA LEU A 95 10.21 8.59 5.77
C LEU A 95 9.14 8.43 4.69
N LEU A 96 9.39 7.48 3.79
CA LEU A 96 8.38 6.81 2.99
C LEU A 96 8.38 5.33 3.35
N LEU A 97 7.27 4.84 3.83
CA LEU A 97 7.13 3.47 4.34
C LEU A 97 6.29 2.63 3.38
N GLU A 98 6.79 1.44 3.05
CA GLU A 98 5.98 0.43 2.42
C GLU A 98 4.85 -0.04 3.35
N LYS A 99 3.75 -0.49 2.74
CA LYS A 99 2.65 -1.14 3.45
C LYS A 99 2.88 -2.68 3.55
N PRO A 100 2.33 -3.35 4.55
CA PRO A 100 1.79 -2.80 5.80
C PRO A 100 2.85 -1.99 6.53
N VAL A 101 2.48 -0.89 7.14
CA VAL A 101 3.44 0.00 7.83
C VAL A 101 4.22 -0.75 8.91
N SER A 102 3.52 -1.61 9.64
CA SER A 102 4.03 -2.38 10.77
C SER A 102 3.19 -3.65 10.96
N ILE A 103 3.44 -4.40 12.03
CA ILE A 103 2.65 -5.58 12.43
C ILE A 103 1.55 -5.25 13.44
N SER A 104 1.53 -4.03 13.99
CA SER A 104 0.57 -3.60 15.02
C SER A 104 0.17 -2.13 14.86
N SER A 105 -1.11 -1.83 15.11
CA SER A 105 -1.62 -0.46 15.15
C SER A 105 -0.93 0.39 16.21
N LEU A 106 -0.58 -0.18 17.37
CA LEU A 106 0.15 0.52 18.44
C LEU A 106 1.54 0.99 17.98
N GLU A 107 2.24 0.19 17.17
CA GLU A 107 3.51 0.59 16.57
C GLU A 107 3.34 1.78 15.62
N ILE A 108 2.24 1.79 14.85
CA ILE A 108 1.93 2.91 13.93
C ILE A 108 1.59 4.19 14.72
N GLU A 109 0.82 4.07 15.79
CA GLU A 109 0.51 5.19 16.70
C GLU A 109 1.78 5.79 17.32
N GLU A 110 2.74 4.95 17.70
CA GLU A 110 4.03 5.42 18.22
C GLU A 110 4.85 6.16 17.15
N LEU A 111 4.91 5.63 15.91
CA LEU A 111 5.56 6.33 14.79
C LEU A 111 4.88 7.68 14.51
N GLN A 112 3.55 7.74 14.56
CA GLN A 112 2.79 8.96 14.37
C GLN A 112 3.13 10.00 15.46
N ARG A 113 3.17 9.58 16.71
CA ARG A 113 3.55 10.45 17.83
C ARG A 113 4.95 11.04 17.65
N ILE A 114 5.94 10.22 17.28
CA ILE A 114 7.32 10.67 17.07
C ILE A 114 7.41 11.62 15.87
N SER A 115 6.76 11.30 14.76
CA SER A 115 6.78 12.15 13.56
C SER A 115 6.18 13.54 13.82
N LEU A 116 5.09 13.61 14.59
CA LEU A 116 4.45 14.88 14.99
C LEU A 116 5.36 15.72 15.89
N ILE A 117 5.99 15.11 16.90
CA ILE A 117 6.90 15.80 17.81
C ILE A 117 8.11 16.38 17.07
N ASN A 118 8.66 15.64 16.11
CA ASN A 118 9.85 16.04 15.36
C ASN A 118 9.50 16.84 14.08
N ASN A 119 8.21 17.06 13.81
CA ASN A 119 7.71 17.75 12.59
C ASN A 119 8.27 17.13 11.30
N LEU A 120 8.18 15.80 11.19
CA LEU A 120 8.68 15.02 10.06
C LEU A 120 7.54 14.51 9.19
N SER A 121 7.76 14.50 7.88
CA SER A 121 6.85 13.92 6.92
C SER A 121 7.05 12.40 6.84
N VAL A 122 5.96 11.64 7.04
CA VAL A 122 5.95 10.18 6.89
C VAL A 122 4.84 9.77 5.92
N CYS A 123 5.25 9.45 4.71
CA CYS A 123 4.37 8.93 3.67
C CYS A 123 4.22 7.41 3.78
N VAL A 124 3.04 6.89 3.46
CA VAL A 124 2.79 5.45 3.30
C VAL A 124 2.53 5.14 1.82
N ASP A 125 3.21 4.13 1.27
CA ASP A 125 3.08 3.80 -0.16
C ASP A 125 1.77 3.08 -0.48
N PHE A 126 0.68 3.83 -0.46
CA PHE A 126 -0.60 3.41 -1.00
C PHE A 126 -0.71 3.84 -2.46
N GLU A 127 0.14 3.27 -3.31
CA GLU A 127 0.33 3.65 -4.70
C GLU A 127 -0.94 3.60 -5.56
N TYR A 128 -1.96 2.82 -5.17
CA TYR A 128 -3.25 2.80 -5.88
C TYR A 128 -3.96 4.15 -5.84
N ARG A 129 -3.75 4.97 -4.79
CA ARG A 129 -4.29 6.35 -4.73
C ARG A 129 -3.73 7.25 -5.83
N ALA A 130 -2.60 6.86 -6.44
CA ALA A 130 -1.94 7.61 -7.51
C ALA A 130 -2.29 7.10 -8.93
N VAL A 131 -3.07 6.02 -9.04
CA VAL A 131 -3.46 5.43 -10.34
C VAL A 131 -4.57 6.26 -10.99
N PRO A 132 -4.46 6.64 -12.28
CA PRO A 132 -5.39 7.56 -12.94
C PRO A 132 -6.87 7.20 -12.80
N LEU A 133 -7.25 5.94 -13.03
CA LEU A 133 -8.66 5.55 -12.92
C LEU A 133 -9.17 5.46 -11.47
N PHE A 134 -8.29 5.28 -10.48
CA PHE A 134 -8.67 5.40 -9.07
C PHE A 134 -8.91 6.86 -8.69
N LEU A 135 -8.07 7.79 -9.15
CA LEU A 135 -8.29 9.23 -9.00
C LEU A 135 -9.59 9.67 -9.69
N GLN A 136 -9.85 9.16 -10.89
CA GLN A 136 -11.11 9.43 -11.59
C GLN A 136 -12.32 8.89 -10.82
N THR A 137 -12.22 7.69 -10.26
CA THR A 137 -13.29 7.10 -9.43
C THR A 137 -13.55 7.96 -8.20
N LYS A 138 -12.48 8.41 -7.51
CA LYS A 138 -12.61 9.32 -6.36
C LYS A 138 -13.29 10.63 -6.74
N LYS A 139 -12.84 11.26 -7.83
CA LYS A 139 -13.44 12.49 -8.35
C LYS A 139 -14.96 12.33 -8.58
N LEU A 140 -15.37 11.25 -9.23
CA LEU A 140 -16.79 11.00 -9.52
C LEU A 140 -17.64 10.74 -8.26
N ILE A 141 -17.05 10.07 -7.26
CA ILE A 141 -17.70 9.90 -5.94
C ILE A 141 -17.86 11.26 -5.24
N ASP A 142 -16.80 12.08 -5.24
CA ASP A 142 -16.82 13.41 -4.60
C ASP A 142 -17.79 14.37 -5.29
N GLU A 143 -17.95 14.25 -6.61
CA GLU A 143 -18.96 14.96 -7.40
C GLU A 143 -20.39 14.44 -7.18
N ASN A 144 -20.56 13.43 -6.33
CA ASN A 144 -21.83 12.79 -5.96
C ASN A 144 -22.66 12.28 -7.16
N ILE A 145 -22.02 11.83 -8.24
CA ILE A 145 -22.75 11.36 -9.44
C ILE A 145 -23.57 10.10 -9.21
N LEU A 146 -23.31 9.38 -8.13
CA LEU A 146 -24.02 8.15 -7.77
C LEU A 146 -25.19 8.39 -6.80
N GLY A 147 -25.32 9.63 -6.28
CA GLY A 147 -26.27 9.91 -5.19
C GLY A 147 -25.90 9.17 -3.90
N ASP A 148 -26.90 8.69 -3.18
CA ASP A 148 -26.70 7.90 -1.97
C ASP A 148 -26.11 6.53 -2.31
N ILE A 149 -24.98 6.18 -1.70
CA ILE A 149 -24.34 4.87 -1.91
C ILE A 149 -25.09 3.80 -1.10
N TYR A 150 -25.59 2.76 -1.80
CA TYR A 150 -26.38 1.69 -1.22
C TYR A 150 -25.57 0.45 -0.92
N LEU A 151 -24.54 0.15 -1.75
CA LEU A 151 -23.73 -1.07 -1.63
C LEU A 151 -22.37 -0.88 -2.30
N VAL A 152 -21.33 -1.37 -1.63
CA VAL A 152 -19.99 -1.50 -2.20
C VAL A 152 -19.56 -2.97 -2.17
N LYS A 153 -18.95 -3.44 -3.27
CA LYS A 153 -18.35 -4.78 -3.35
C LYS A 153 -16.91 -4.65 -3.84
N LEU A 154 -15.99 -5.24 -3.11
CA LEU A 154 -14.59 -5.31 -3.49
C LEU A 154 -14.12 -6.75 -3.52
N ASP A 155 -13.81 -7.25 -4.71
CA ASP A 155 -13.18 -8.55 -4.89
C ASP A 155 -11.75 -8.37 -5.41
N TRP A 156 -10.81 -9.05 -4.77
CA TRP A 156 -9.41 -9.08 -5.22
C TRP A 156 -8.91 -10.52 -5.20
N LEU A 157 -9.14 -11.22 -6.32
CA LEU A 157 -8.96 -12.66 -6.41
C LEU A 157 -7.80 -13.00 -7.34
N MET A 158 -6.66 -13.35 -6.75
CA MET A 158 -5.41 -13.64 -7.45
C MET A 158 -4.91 -15.06 -7.19
N GLY A 159 -4.21 -15.63 -8.19
CA GLY A 159 -3.55 -16.93 -8.08
C GLY A 159 -2.05 -16.85 -7.81
N SER A 160 -1.52 -15.68 -7.46
CA SER A 160 -0.07 -15.42 -7.34
C SER A 160 0.66 -16.33 -6.34
N ARG A 161 -0.07 -16.89 -5.37
CA ARG A 161 0.44 -17.80 -4.34
C ARG A 161 -0.24 -19.16 -4.32
N SER A 162 -0.97 -19.50 -5.38
CA SER A 162 -1.72 -20.76 -5.50
C SER A 162 -0.84 -22.00 -5.69
N ASP A 163 0.44 -21.84 -6.06
CA ASP A 163 1.39 -22.94 -6.13
C ASP A 163 1.87 -23.30 -4.71
N PRO A 164 1.57 -24.50 -4.20
CA PRO A 164 2.04 -24.94 -2.88
C PRO A 164 3.55 -25.16 -2.82
N LYS A 165 4.23 -25.31 -3.97
CA LYS A 165 5.69 -25.47 -4.07
C LYS A 165 6.46 -24.15 -3.96
N ARG A 166 5.75 -23.00 -3.95
CA ARG A 166 6.39 -21.71 -3.76
C ARG A 166 7.11 -21.66 -2.42
N SER A 167 8.38 -21.24 -2.42
CA SER A 167 9.22 -21.21 -1.22
C SER A 167 8.60 -20.39 -0.08
N TRP A 168 8.74 -20.95 1.12
CA TRP A 168 8.38 -20.30 2.37
C TRP A 168 9.22 -19.03 2.60
N ASN A 169 8.60 -17.98 3.13
CA ASN A 169 9.26 -16.76 3.56
C ASN A 169 8.39 -16.04 4.62
N TRP A 170 8.77 -14.84 5.04
CA TRP A 170 8.06 -14.07 6.07
C TRP A 170 6.55 -13.90 5.80
N TYR A 171 6.14 -13.83 4.53
CA TYR A 171 4.72 -13.75 4.15
C TYR A 171 3.90 -14.96 4.62
N SER A 172 4.54 -16.08 4.88
CA SER A 172 3.86 -17.29 5.37
C SER A 172 3.49 -17.23 6.85
N LEU A 173 3.88 -16.15 7.56
CA LEU A 173 3.69 -15.99 9.00
C LEU A 173 2.77 -14.78 9.30
N GLU A 174 1.65 -15.03 10.03
CA GLU A 174 0.73 -13.98 10.48
C GLU A 174 1.47 -12.97 11.39
N GLU A 175 2.25 -13.46 12.35
CA GLU A 175 3.00 -12.66 13.31
C GLU A 175 4.07 -11.76 12.68
N LYS A 176 4.44 -11.99 11.41
CA LYS A 176 5.35 -11.14 10.63
C LYS A 176 4.65 -10.18 9.67
N GLY A 177 3.34 -10.06 9.82
CA GLY A 177 2.52 -9.23 8.92
C GLY A 177 2.28 -9.84 7.55
N GLY A 178 2.47 -11.18 7.43
CA GLY A 178 2.19 -11.93 6.21
C GLY A 178 0.69 -12.11 5.93
N GLY A 179 0.40 -12.87 4.87
CA GLY A 179 -0.96 -13.22 4.48
C GLY A 179 -1.63 -12.25 3.53
N VAL A 180 -2.84 -12.61 3.10
CA VAL A 180 -3.62 -11.83 2.13
C VAL A 180 -4.09 -10.49 2.72
N ILE A 181 -4.35 -10.44 4.02
CA ILE A 181 -4.73 -9.18 4.71
C ILE A 181 -3.56 -8.19 4.67
N GLY A 182 -2.35 -8.60 5.04
CA GLY A 182 -1.19 -7.73 4.98
C GLY A 182 -0.84 -7.28 3.55
N ALA A 183 -0.97 -8.17 2.57
CA ALA A 183 -0.55 -7.88 1.20
C ALA A 183 -1.60 -7.11 0.38
N LEU A 184 -2.86 -7.55 0.41
CA LEU A 184 -3.97 -6.97 -0.34
C LEU A 184 -4.92 -6.17 0.54
N GLY A 185 -5.17 -6.65 1.77
CA GLY A 185 -6.15 -6.05 2.67
C GLY A 185 -5.79 -4.62 3.05
N THR A 186 -4.52 -4.32 3.36
CA THR A 186 -4.11 -2.94 3.68
C THR A 186 -4.41 -1.96 2.56
N HIS A 187 -4.20 -2.33 1.30
CA HIS A 187 -4.62 -1.50 0.16
C HIS A 187 -6.13 -1.43 0.01
N ALA A 188 -6.82 -2.58 0.12
CA ALA A 188 -8.26 -2.64 -0.04
C ALA A 188 -8.98 -1.77 0.99
N PHE A 189 -8.58 -1.82 2.26
CA PHE A 189 -9.19 -1.05 3.33
C PHE A 189 -8.80 0.42 3.28
N ASP A 190 -7.58 0.74 2.85
CA ASP A 190 -7.19 2.11 2.54
C ASP A 190 -8.05 2.71 1.41
N MET A 191 -8.27 1.97 0.31
CA MET A 191 -9.15 2.40 -0.78
C MET A 191 -10.57 2.65 -0.30
N LEU A 192 -11.14 1.74 0.51
CA LEU A 192 -12.50 1.88 1.02
C LEU A 192 -12.62 3.11 1.93
N ASN A 193 -11.66 3.31 2.84
CA ASN A 193 -11.64 4.49 3.71
C ASN A 193 -11.48 5.78 2.88
N TRP A 194 -10.63 5.77 1.87
CA TRP A 194 -10.39 6.93 1.01
C TRP A 194 -11.60 7.30 0.16
N PHE A 195 -12.30 6.31 -0.38
CA PHE A 195 -13.45 6.54 -1.25
C PHE A 195 -14.71 6.94 -0.47
N PHE A 196 -14.96 6.32 0.68
CA PHE A 196 -16.29 6.34 1.28
C PHE A 196 -16.34 6.87 2.71
N GLY A 197 -15.23 6.97 3.42
CA GLY A 197 -15.17 7.36 4.83
C GLY A 197 -14.66 6.23 5.72
N GLU A 198 -14.85 6.34 7.03
CA GLU A 198 -14.25 5.44 8.01
C GLU A 198 -15.01 4.12 8.15
N ALA A 199 -14.29 3.01 8.10
CA ALA A 199 -14.83 1.71 8.50
C ALA A 199 -15.05 1.71 10.02
N ILE A 200 -16.27 1.36 10.44
CA ILE A 200 -16.66 1.43 11.86
C ILE A 200 -17.00 0.08 12.49
N ASN A 201 -17.41 -0.88 11.68
CA ASN A 201 -17.73 -2.23 12.12
C ASN A 201 -17.33 -3.26 11.07
N VAL A 202 -16.94 -4.44 11.51
CA VAL A 202 -16.58 -5.53 10.61
C VAL A 202 -17.02 -6.91 11.16
N SER A 203 -17.42 -7.78 10.24
CA SER A 203 -17.52 -9.22 10.47
C SER A 203 -16.67 -9.93 9.43
N GLY A 204 -15.73 -10.77 9.86
CA GLY A 204 -14.75 -11.38 8.96
C GLY A 204 -14.56 -12.87 9.15
N LYS A 205 -14.13 -13.56 8.09
CA LYS A 205 -13.68 -14.94 8.11
C LYS A 205 -12.37 -15.06 7.34
N LEU A 206 -11.37 -15.60 8.00
CA LEU A 206 -10.06 -15.89 7.45
C LEU A 206 -9.87 -17.38 7.29
N ALA A 207 -9.13 -17.77 6.24
CA ALA A 207 -8.75 -19.15 6.04
C ALA A 207 -7.30 -19.24 5.52
N THR A 208 -6.60 -20.27 6.00
CA THR A 208 -5.29 -20.70 5.49
C THR A 208 -5.48 -22.05 4.83
N SER A 209 -5.54 -22.10 3.51
CA SER A 209 -5.77 -23.32 2.75
C SER A 209 -4.47 -24.06 2.45
N ILE A 210 -3.37 -23.31 2.15
CA ILE A 210 -2.04 -23.88 1.97
C ILE A 210 -1.32 -23.86 3.32
N LYS A 211 -1.34 -25.00 4.03
CA LYS A 211 -0.85 -25.12 5.40
C LYS A 211 0.67 -25.22 5.51
N LYS A 212 1.36 -25.65 4.45
CA LYS A 212 2.81 -25.87 4.45
C LYS A 212 3.43 -25.42 3.14
N ARG A 213 4.68 -24.93 3.21
CA ARG A 213 5.49 -24.57 2.05
C ARG A 213 6.92 -25.02 2.24
N PRO A 214 7.66 -25.37 1.14
CA PRO A 214 9.06 -25.75 1.22
C PRO A 214 9.93 -24.58 1.67
N LEU A 215 10.90 -24.86 2.52
CA LEU A 215 11.96 -23.91 2.86
C LEU A 215 12.77 -23.53 1.60
N PRO A 216 13.39 -22.35 1.55
CA PRO A 216 14.25 -21.97 0.45
C PRO A 216 15.37 -23.01 0.23
N ASN A 217 15.53 -23.48 -1.01
CA ASN A 217 16.54 -24.46 -1.41
C ASN A 217 16.48 -25.81 -0.65
N SER A 218 15.31 -26.19 -0.13
CA SER A 218 15.08 -27.46 0.57
C SER A 218 13.74 -28.07 0.16
N SER A 219 13.60 -29.39 0.35
CA SER A 219 12.32 -30.10 0.29
C SER A 219 11.57 -30.10 1.63
N ASP A 220 12.22 -29.66 2.71
CA ASP A 220 11.61 -29.60 4.03
C ASP A 220 10.46 -28.59 4.05
N LEU A 221 9.35 -29.01 4.64
CA LEU A 221 8.13 -28.19 4.71
C LEU A 221 8.06 -27.44 6.04
N ASN A 222 7.75 -26.16 5.98
CA ASN A 222 7.46 -25.33 7.15
C ASN A 222 6.00 -24.89 7.16
N ASP A 223 5.46 -24.65 8.36
CA ASP A 223 4.06 -24.28 8.57
C ASP A 223 3.78 -22.87 8.05
N VAL A 224 2.56 -22.68 7.55
CA VAL A 224 1.99 -21.40 7.13
C VAL A 224 0.90 -21.02 8.12
N THR A 225 1.10 -19.96 8.87
CA THR A 225 0.12 -19.42 9.84
C THR A 225 -0.73 -18.31 9.26
N SER A 226 -0.22 -17.60 8.24
CA SER A 226 -0.92 -16.51 7.61
C SER A 226 -2.08 -16.97 6.71
N GLU A 227 -3.10 -16.16 6.64
CA GLU A 227 -4.29 -16.40 5.81
C GLU A 227 -4.00 -16.19 4.31
N ASP A 228 -4.64 -17.01 3.47
CA ASP A 228 -4.61 -16.90 2.01
C ASP A 228 -5.98 -16.51 1.41
N VAL A 229 -7.03 -16.49 2.26
CA VAL A 229 -8.38 -16.04 1.94
C VAL A 229 -8.93 -15.17 3.07
N CYS A 230 -9.56 -14.05 2.70
CA CYS A 230 -10.33 -13.18 3.59
C CYS A 230 -11.69 -12.89 2.97
N LEU A 231 -12.74 -13.11 3.75
CA LEU A 231 -14.11 -12.67 3.46
C LEU A 231 -14.54 -11.73 4.59
N ALA A 232 -15.02 -10.53 4.25
CA ALA A 232 -15.46 -9.58 5.25
C ALA A 232 -16.71 -8.81 4.80
N ASN A 233 -17.59 -8.49 5.78
CA ASN A 233 -18.63 -7.49 5.65
C ASN A 233 -18.23 -6.32 6.54
N ILE A 234 -18.17 -5.12 5.96
CA ILE A 234 -17.72 -3.88 6.61
C ILE A 234 -18.86 -2.87 6.55
N GLU A 235 -19.05 -2.10 7.60
CA GLU A 235 -19.89 -0.92 7.59
C GLU A 235 -19.00 0.32 7.62
N ILE A 236 -19.21 1.18 6.64
CA ILE A 236 -18.45 2.41 6.48
C ILE A 236 -19.37 3.58 6.83
N SER A 237 -18.92 4.48 7.70
CA SER A 237 -19.61 5.72 8.01
C SER A 237 -19.17 6.79 7.02
N ASN A 238 -20.10 7.26 6.20
CA ASN A 238 -19.85 8.44 5.38
C ASN A 238 -20.13 9.72 6.18
N TYR A 239 -19.66 10.85 5.67
CA TYR A 239 -19.86 12.16 6.31
C TYR A 239 -21.34 12.59 6.44
N SER A 240 -22.26 11.91 5.75
CA SER A 240 -23.72 12.17 5.78
C SER A 240 -24.44 11.32 6.83
N SER A 241 -23.73 10.65 7.74
CA SER A 241 -24.27 9.77 8.80
C SER A 241 -24.97 8.49 8.31
N ASN A 242 -24.92 8.20 7.02
CA ASN A 242 -25.42 6.94 6.48
C ASN A 242 -24.34 5.84 6.59
N LEU A 243 -24.77 4.63 6.92
CA LEU A 243 -23.90 3.46 6.93
C LEU A 243 -23.92 2.80 5.56
N ILE A 244 -22.74 2.70 4.93
CA ILE A 244 -22.58 2.01 3.65
C ILE A 244 -22.19 0.56 3.93
N PRO A 245 -23.02 -0.42 3.55
CA PRO A 245 -22.65 -1.83 3.59
C PRO A 245 -21.63 -2.14 2.51
N CYS A 246 -20.52 -2.78 2.92
CA CYS A 246 -19.45 -3.18 2.02
C CYS A 246 -19.12 -4.65 2.18
N GLN A 247 -19.03 -5.39 1.07
CA GLN A 247 -18.57 -6.77 1.01
C GLN A 247 -17.19 -6.85 0.40
N VAL A 248 -16.26 -7.55 1.07
CA VAL A 248 -14.88 -7.72 0.62
C VAL A 248 -14.51 -9.19 0.50
N SER A 249 -13.90 -9.57 -0.63
CA SER A 249 -13.36 -10.91 -0.84
C SER A 249 -11.91 -10.78 -1.34
N LEU A 250 -10.95 -11.22 -0.54
CA LEU A 250 -9.54 -11.23 -0.92
C LEU A 250 -9.01 -12.65 -0.98
N SER A 251 -8.25 -12.98 -2.03
CA SER A 251 -7.58 -14.27 -2.12
C SER A 251 -6.27 -14.17 -2.90
N SER A 252 -5.23 -14.80 -2.38
CA SER A 252 -3.93 -14.94 -3.06
C SER A 252 -3.75 -16.29 -3.75
N ILE A 253 -4.72 -17.20 -3.62
CA ILE A 253 -4.67 -18.59 -4.11
C ILE A 253 -5.76 -18.96 -5.11
N SER A 254 -6.58 -18.01 -5.55
CA SER A 254 -7.60 -18.20 -6.56
C SER A 254 -6.96 -18.36 -7.94
N LYS A 255 -6.74 -19.62 -8.36
CA LYS A 255 -6.23 -19.92 -9.72
C LYS A 255 -7.19 -19.37 -10.77
N ASN A 256 -6.66 -18.63 -11.75
CA ASN A 256 -7.46 -17.96 -12.77
C ASN A 256 -8.55 -17.05 -12.17
N GLY A 257 -8.27 -16.48 -10.98
CA GLY A 257 -9.16 -15.53 -10.34
C GLY A 257 -9.36 -14.29 -11.22
N ARG A 258 -10.52 -13.67 -11.10
CA ARG A 258 -10.94 -12.53 -11.95
C ARG A 258 -10.19 -11.23 -11.69
N GLY A 259 -9.16 -11.24 -10.85
CA GLY A 259 -8.36 -10.05 -10.54
C GLY A 259 -9.05 -9.11 -9.55
N PHE A 260 -8.96 -7.81 -9.79
CA PHE A 260 -9.56 -6.76 -8.99
C PHE A 260 -10.92 -6.33 -9.56
N SER A 261 -11.92 -6.17 -8.69
CA SER A 261 -13.22 -5.58 -9.05
C SER A 261 -13.74 -4.77 -7.86
N LEU A 262 -13.93 -3.47 -8.05
CA LEU A 262 -14.66 -2.59 -7.16
C LEU A 262 -15.96 -2.19 -7.84
N GLU A 263 -17.09 -2.52 -7.21
CA GLU A 263 -18.44 -2.23 -7.69
C GLU A 263 -19.12 -1.32 -6.68
N ILE A 264 -19.64 -0.18 -7.13
CA ILE A 264 -20.27 0.85 -6.30
C ILE A 264 -21.66 1.08 -6.85
N TYR A 265 -22.67 0.89 -6.03
CA TYR A 265 -24.09 1.04 -6.39
C TYR A 265 -24.72 2.13 -5.56
N GLY A 266 -25.28 3.13 -6.23
CA GLY A 266 -25.95 4.27 -5.60
C GLY A 266 -27.33 4.51 -6.18
N SER A 267 -28.02 5.53 -5.65
CA SER A 267 -29.39 5.90 -6.04
C SER A 267 -29.47 6.42 -7.48
N GLU A 268 -28.41 7.03 -8.00
CA GLU A 268 -28.38 7.66 -9.31
C GLU A 268 -27.57 6.87 -10.36
N GLY A 269 -26.94 5.75 -9.96
CA GLY A 269 -26.17 4.94 -10.88
C GLY A 269 -25.19 4.01 -10.21
N SER A 270 -24.28 3.43 -11.03
CA SER A 270 -23.23 2.56 -10.55
C SER A 270 -21.89 2.82 -11.24
N LEU A 271 -20.80 2.60 -10.50
CA LEU A 271 -19.42 2.57 -11.01
C LEU A 271 -18.83 1.18 -10.83
N ILE A 272 -18.10 0.72 -11.84
CA ILE A 272 -17.40 -0.56 -11.79
C ILE A 272 -15.97 -0.35 -12.28
N LEU A 273 -15.02 -0.44 -11.35
CA LEU A 273 -13.59 -0.38 -11.62
C LEU A 273 -13.00 -1.80 -11.55
N LYS A 274 -12.43 -2.28 -12.67
CA LYS A 274 -11.94 -3.66 -12.79
C LYS A 274 -10.56 -3.74 -13.42
N SER A 275 -9.79 -4.77 -13.05
CA SER A 275 -8.59 -5.20 -13.77
C SER A 275 -8.36 -6.70 -13.63
N GLU A 276 -8.14 -7.38 -14.74
CA GLU A 276 -7.60 -8.75 -14.78
C GLU A 276 -6.07 -8.74 -14.83
N ASN A 277 -5.46 -7.65 -15.32
CA ASN A 277 -4.02 -7.44 -15.42
C ASN A 277 -3.55 -6.36 -14.44
N GLN A 278 -3.14 -6.77 -13.25
CA GLN A 278 -2.67 -5.85 -12.21
C GLN A 278 -1.16 -5.57 -12.25
N LYS A 279 -0.46 -6.00 -13.30
CA LYS A 279 0.94 -5.64 -13.53
C LYS A 279 1.08 -4.33 -14.28
N ASP A 280 0.06 -3.95 -15.04
CA ASP A 280 0.02 -2.72 -15.81
C ASP A 280 -1.05 -1.79 -15.24
N TYR A 281 -0.67 -0.96 -14.27
CA TYR A 281 -1.57 0.00 -13.61
C TYR A 281 -1.98 1.18 -14.51
N VAL A 282 -1.36 1.34 -15.66
CA VAL A 282 -1.72 2.39 -16.62
C VAL A 282 -2.87 1.94 -17.52
N HIS A 283 -2.73 0.72 -18.08
CA HIS A 283 -3.69 0.18 -19.07
C HIS A 283 -4.46 -1.02 -18.54
N GLY A 284 -4.11 -1.51 -17.35
CA GLY A 284 -4.68 -2.71 -16.73
C GLY A 284 -6.08 -2.54 -16.17
N PHE A 285 -6.47 -1.30 -15.82
CA PHE A 285 -7.79 -1.00 -15.27
C PHE A 285 -8.75 -0.48 -16.34
N ASN A 286 -10.04 -0.73 -16.13
CA ASN A 286 -11.14 -0.12 -16.86
C ASN A 286 -12.21 0.34 -15.88
N LEU A 287 -12.87 1.47 -16.20
CA LEU A 287 -13.92 2.07 -15.40
C LEU A 287 -15.20 2.17 -16.24
N LYS A 288 -16.29 1.65 -15.70
CA LYS A 288 -17.62 1.73 -16.31
C LYS A 288 -18.55 2.50 -15.39
N TYR A 289 -19.35 3.37 -15.97
CA TYR A 289 -20.45 4.06 -15.32
C TYR A 289 -21.78 3.64 -15.97
N SER A 290 -22.78 3.44 -15.16
CA SER A 290 -24.16 3.23 -15.61
C SER A 290 -25.07 4.18 -14.83
N ASN A 291 -25.86 4.97 -15.55
CA ASN A 291 -26.87 5.85 -14.96
C ASN A 291 -28.25 5.16 -14.84
N ASN A 292 -29.24 5.85 -14.30
CA ASN A 292 -30.60 5.35 -14.13
C ASN A 292 -31.31 4.97 -15.44
N GLU A 293 -30.85 5.45 -16.59
CA GLU A 293 -31.35 5.05 -17.89
C GLU A 293 -30.72 3.74 -18.43
N ASN A 294 -29.93 3.05 -17.61
CA ASN A 294 -29.17 1.83 -17.96
C ASN A 294 -28.18 2.03 -19.13
N LYS A 295 -27.76 3.27 -19.38
CA LYS A 295 -26.72 3.55 -20.37
C LYS A 295 -25.35 3.28 -19.76
N ILE A 296 -24.70 2.22 -20.25
CA ILE A 296 -23.36 1.86 -19.81
C ILE A 296 -22.32 2.64 -20.63
N GLN A 297 -21.42 3.34 -19.96
CA GLN A 297 -20.31 4.08 -20.56
C GLN A 297 -18.98 3.57 -20.03
N ASN A 298 -18.00 3.40 -20.93
CA ASN A 298 -16.62 3.23 -20.53
C ASN A 298 -16.03 4.63 -20.30
N LEU A 299 -15.49 4.84 -19.12
CA LEU A 299 -14.87 6.11 -18.75
C LEU A 299 -13.35 6.03 -18.85
N THR A 300 -12.75 7.12 -19.25
CA THR A 300 -11.30 7.36 -19.21
C THR A 300 -10.97 8.28 -18.06
N ALA A 301 -9.75 8.25 -17.60
CA ALA A 301 -9.29 9.24 -16.62
C ALA A 301 -9.22 10.64 -17.25
N ASP A 302 -9.48 11.66 -16.44
CA ASP A 302 -9.18 13.05 -16.78
C ASP A 302 -7.69 13.13 -17.21
N SER A 303 -7.41 13.94 -18.23
CA SER A 303 -6.04 14.06 -18.76
C SER A 303 -5.04 14.54 -17.71
N SER A 304 -5.48 15.33 -16.72
CA SER A 304 -4.66 15.79 -15.60
C SER A 304 -4.20 14.64 -14.66
N PHE A 305 -4.89 13.50 -14.69
CA PHE A 305 -4.52 12.33 -13.91
C PHE A 305 -3.56 11.39 -14.66
N ASN A 306 -3.36 11.59 -15.96
CA ASN A 306 -2.47 10.73 -16.73
C ASN A 306 -1.02 10.85 -16.24
N PHE A 307 -0.25 9.79 -16.42
CA PHE A 307 1.18 9.84 -16.19
C PHE A 307 1.87 10.42 -17.43
N GLU A 308 2.85 11.28 -17.22
CA GLU A 308 3.68 11.83 -18.30
C GLU A 308 4.54 10.74 -18.95
N LYS A 309 4.99 9.77 -18.14
CA LYS A 309 5.81 8.63 -18.55
C LYS A 309 5.34 7.36 -17.89
N THR A 310 5.48 6.25 -18.60
CA THR A 310 5.15 4.91 -18.14
C THR A 310 6.30 3.94 -18.39
N TRP A 311 6.31 2.83 -17.68
CA TRP A 311 7.34 1.80 -17.75
C TRP A 311 6.72 0.42 -17.96
N THR A 312 7.53 -0.55 -18.41
CA THR A 312 7.11 -1.95 -18.51
C THR A 312 6.62 -2.50 -17.15
N ASP A 313 7.24 -2.06 -16.04
CA ASP A 313 6.70 -2.29 -14.72
C ASP A 313 5.71 -1.16 -14.39
N GLY A 314 4.42 -1.42 -14.55
CA GLY A 314 3.36 -0.43 -14.35
C GLY A 314 3.27 0.16 -12.93
N ARG A 315 4.02 -0.39 -11.95
CA ARG A 315 4.06 0.12 -10.57
C ARG A 315 4.94 1.36 -10.41
N ILE A 316 5.88 1.59 -11.33
CA ILE A 316 6.86 2.70 -11.21
C ILE A 316 6.17 4.06 -11.27
N ALA A 317 5.26 4.26 -12.21
CA ALA A 317 4.60 5.56 -12.38
C ALA A 317 3.77 6.01 -11.16
N PRO A 318 2.86 5.17 -10.57
CA PRO A 318 2.14 5.56 -9.37
C PRO A 318 3.06 5.76 -8.16
N VAL A 319 4.10 4.94 -8.00
CA VAL A 319 5.10 5.10 -6.92
C VAL A 319 5.87 6.42 -7.09
N LEU A 320 6.27 6.79 -8.31
CA LEU A 320 6.90 8.10 -8.57
C LEU A 320 5.98 9.26 -8.17
N ARG A 321 4.70 9.17 -8.46
CA ARG A 321 3.71 10.20 -8.05
C ARG A 321 3.62 10.29 -6.52
N ILE A 322 3.57 9.17 -5.80
CA ILE A 322 3.59 9.15 -4.33
C ILE A 322 4.90 9.76 -3.78
N GLN A 323 6.04 9.43 -4.37
CA GLN A 323 7.34 10.00 -3.99
C GLN A 323 7.39 11.52 -4.20
N ASN A 324 6.83 12.03 -5.29
CA ASN A 324 6.77 13.47 -5.55
C ASN A 324 5.84 14.19 -4.56
N LEU A 325 4.67 13.63 -4.23
CA LEU A 325 3.80 14.15 -3.17
C LEU A 325 4.51 14.19 -1.81
N TRP A 326 5.30 13.16 -1.49
CA TRP A 326 6.10 13.14 -0.28
C TRP A 326 7.17 14.26 -0.28
N ALA A 327 7.88 14.45 -1.39
CA ALA A 327 8.83 15.55 -1.52
C ALA A 327 8.18 16.92 -1.34
N GLU A 328 7.02 17.15 -1.96
CA GLU A 328 6.25 18.38 -1.82
C GLU A 328 5.84 18.64 -0.36
N SER A 329 5.40 17.60 0.36
CA SER A 329 5.05 17.73 1.77
C SER A 329 6.24 18.13 2.64
N ILE A 330 7.45 17.63 2.34
CA ILE A 330 8.68 17.99 3.05
C ILE A 330 9.05 19.47 2.76
N PHE A 331 9.03 19.88 1.49
CA PHE A 331 9.36 21.25 1.12
C PHE A 331 8.39 22.27 1.69
N ASN A 332 7.10 21.98 1.62
CA ASN A 332 6.02 22.88 2.04
C ASN A 332 5.72 22.77 3.54
N LYS A 333 6.29 21.78 4.24
CA LYS A 333 5.99 21.46 5.65
C LYS A 333 4.49 21.24 5.89
N THR A 334 3.84 20.56 4.97
CA THR A 334 2.42 20.22 5.03
C THR A 334 2.22 18.74 5.38
N PRO A 335 1.12 18.37 6.03
CA PRO A 335 0.78 16.97 6.22
C PRO A 335 0.72 16.22 4.90
N ILE A 336 1.27 15.01 4.86
CA ILE A 336 1.19 14.12 3.69
C ILE A 336 -0.05 13.24 3.76
N ILE A 337 -0.71 13.06 2.62
CA ILE A 337 -1.76 12.08 2.38
C ILE A 337 -1.43 11.34 1.08
N PRO A 338 -1.25 10.00 1.12
CA PRO A 338 -1.40 9.11 2.28
C PRO A 338 -0.22 9.15 3.25
N GLY A 339 -0.54 9.16 4.55
CA GLY A 339 0.43 9.16 5.63
C GLY A 339 0.13 8.11 6.70
N LEU A 340 0.68 8.31 7.91
CA LEU A 340 0.49 7.37 9.02
C LEU A 340 -0.98 7.29 9.50
N CYS A 341 -1.79 8.35 9.32
CA CYS A 341 -3.22 8.30 9.65
C CYS A 341 -3.93 7.25 8.80
N GLU A 342 -3.70 7.25 7.49
CA GLU A 342 -4.27 6.29 6.56
C GLU A 342 -3.72 4.89 6.80
N GLY A 343 -2.40 4.78 7.08
CA GLY A 343 -1.76 3.53 7.47
C GLY A 343 -2.39 2.91 8.71
N LEU A 344 -2.64 3.73 9.73
CA LEU A 344 -3.29 3.31 10.98
C LEU A 344 -4.73 2.89 10.76
N ALA A 345 -5.52 3.70 10.05
CA ALA A 345 -6.92 3.40 9.77
C ALA A 345 -7.07 2.06 9.03
N SER A 346 -6.30 1.84 7.98
CA SER A 346 -6.32 0.58 7.23
C SER A 346 -5.88 -0.61 8.10
N HIS A 347 -4.88 -0.42 8.97
CA HIS A 347 -4.36 -1.46 9.84
C HIS A 347 -5.36 -1.87 10.93
N LYS A 348 -6.09 -0.92 11.52
CA LYS A 348 -7.17 -1.20 12.49
C LYS A 348 -8.27 -2.09 11.90
N VAL A 349 -8.63 -1.89 10.62
CA VAL A 349 -9.57 -2.79 9.91
C VAL A 349 -8.99 -4.20 9.81
N CYS A 350 -7.68 -4.33 9.48
CA CYS A 350 -7.01 -5.64 9.41
C CYS A 350 -7.07 -6.37 10.77
N GLU A 351 -6.76 -5.68 11.86
CA GLU A 351 -6.81 -6.25 13.23
C GLU A 351 -8.23 -6.66 13.61
N ALA A 352 -9.22 -5.81 13.36
CA ALA A 352 -10.61 -6.09 13.65
C ALA A 352 -11.15 -7.31 12.87
N ILE A 353 -10.75 -7.49 11.61
CA ILE A 353 -11.10 -8.69 10.82
C ILE A 353 -10.46 -9.95 11.43
N ARG A 354 -9.20 -9.90 11.88
CA ARG A 354 -8.53 -11.02 12.54
C ARG A 354 -9.24 -11.38 13.83
N GLU A 355 -9.60 -10.39 14.65
CA GLU A 355 -10.36 -10.59 15.87
C GLU A 355 -11.74 -11.20 15.60
N SER A 356 -12.49 -10.61 14.65
CA SER A 356 -13.79 -11.12 14.23
C SER A 356 -13.73 -12.57 13.76
N SER A 357 -12.72 -12.92 12.96
CA SER A 357 -12.54 -14.30 12.49
C SER A 357 -12.22 -15.29 13.62
N LYS A 358 -11.53 -14.85 14.68
CA LYS A 358 -11.18 -15.68 15.85
C LYS A 358 -12.39 -15.89 16.77
N CYS A 359 -13.14 -14.83 17.08
CA CYS A 359 -14.26 -14.90 18.04
C CYS A 359 -15.63 -15.18 17.41
N GLY A 360 -15.77 -15.00 16.08
CA GLY A 360 -17.03 -15.16 15.36
C GLY A 360 -18.04 -14.01 15.58
N LEU A 361 -17.61 -12.90 16.16
CA LEU A 361 -18.44 -11.74 16.46
C LEU A 361 -18.17 -10.59 15.50
N ARG A 362 -19.15 -9.67 15.40
CA ARG A 362 -18.94 -8.35 14.78
C ARG A 362 -18.09 -7.49 15.72
N ILE A 363 -17.06 -6.88 15.19
CA ILE A 363 -16.11 -6.03 15.93
C ILE A 363 -16.32 -4.57 15.51
N LYS A 364 -16.35 -3.70 16.51
CA LYS A 364 -16.28 -2.25 16.32
C LYS A 364 -14.82 -1.83 16.17
N ILE A 365 -14.54 -0.94 15.21
CA ILE A 365 -13.20 -0.42 14.91
C ILE A 365 -12.95 0.88 15.68
#